data_e95f044c44bf833e9ebe6ceaae722d32
#
_entry.id   e95f044c44bf833e9ebe6ceaae722d32
#
_cell.length_a   1.000
_cell.length_b   1.000
_cell.length_c   1.000
_cell.angle_alpha   90.00
_cell.angle_beta   90.00
_cell.angle_gamma   90.00
#
_symmetry.space_group_name_H-M   'P 1'
#
loop_
_entity.id
_entity.type
_entity.pdbx_description
1 polymer ?
#
loop_
_entity_poly.entity_id
_entity_poly.type
_entity_poly.pdbx_seq_one_letter_code
_entity_poly.pdbx_strand_id
1 'polypeptide(L)'
;YQAKGLSAATAAAVAQELTDHDEVAAHLEAELGINELELTNPWHAAISSASSFLAGSILPMAAILLGPGELKIPLTFAASIVALGLTGAIGAYLGQSPMLRPVVRVIVGGSLALAVSWGIGTALGVAAV
;
A
#
# COMPACT_ATOMS: atom_id res chain seq x y z
N TYR A 1 15.87 -26.43 5.61
CA TYR A 1 16.78 -26.44 6.77
C TYR A 1 18.22 -26.77 6.39
N GLN A 2 18.45 -27.66 5.45
CA GLN A 2 19.79 -27.90 4.89
C GLN A 2 20.35 -26.66 4.19
N ALA A 3 19.52 -25.94 3.43
CA ALA A 3 19.91 -24.68 2.78
C ALA A 3 20.27 -23.57 3.79
N LYS A 4 19.75 -23.64 5.03
CA LYS A 4 20.12 -22.76 6.16
C LYS A 4 21.42 -23.18 6.84
N GLY A 5 22.11 -24.24 6.37
CA GLY A 5 23.42 -24.67 6.87
C GLY A 5 23.38 -25.85 7.87
N LEU A 6 22.24 -26.48 8.09
CA LEU A 6 22.16 -27.67 8.95
C LEU A 6 22.64 -28.93 8.22
N SER A 7 23.21 -29.85 8.97
CA SER A 7 23.53 -31.22 8.43
C SER A 7 22.23 -31.94 8.06
N ALA A 8 22.27 -32.85 7.11
CA ALA A 8 21.09 -33.61 6.67
C ALA A 8 20.40 -34.35 7.83
N ALA A 9 21.16 -34.93 8.76
CA ALA A 9 20.61 -35.60 9.93
C ALA A 9 19.90 -34.65 10.89
N THR A 10 20.51 -33.50 11.19
CA THR A 10 19.93 -32.47 12.07
C THR A 10 18.73 -31.84 11.41
N ALA A 11 18.79 -31.54 10.11
CA ALA A 11 17.66 -30.95 9.38
C ALA A 11 16.43 -31.86 9.38
N ALA A 12 16.62 -33.16 9.21
CA ALA A 12 15.55 -34.16 9.27
C ALA A 12 14.94 -34.26 10.69
N ALA A 13 15.77 -34.25 11.72
CA ALA A 13 15.29 -34.30 13.10
C ALA A 13 14.47 -33.03 13.45
N VAL A 14 14.99 -31.85 13.12
CA VAL A 14 14.27 -30.58 13.35
C VAL A 14 12.95 -30.52 12.58
N ALA A 15 12.93 -30.95 11.32
CA ALA A 15 11.72 -30.99 10.52
C ALA A 15 10.66 -31.91 11.15
N GLN A 16 11.09 -33.10 11.62
CA GLN A 16 10.20 -34.05 12.27
C GLN A 16 9.63 -33.50 13.59
N GLU A 17 10.49 -32.96 14.46
CA GLU A 17 10.06 -32.40 15.75
C GLU A 17 9.08 -31.23 15.59
N LEU A 18 9.32 -30.35 14.63
CA LEU A 18 8.42 -29.23 14.33
C LEU A 18 7.09 -29.73 13.76
N THR A 19 7.10 -30.72 12.88
CA THR A 19 5.89 -31.32 12.31
C THR A 19 5.07 -32.05 13.40
N ASP A 20 5.72 -32.76 14.29
CA ASP A 20 5.06 -33.45 15.41
C ASP A 20 4.47 -32.47 16.41
N HIS A 21 5.02 -31.26 16.54
CA HIS A 21 4.49 -30.21 17.43
C HIS A 21 3.28 -29.50 16.82
N ASP A 22 3.41 -29.00 15.61
CA ASP A 22 2.34 -28.36 14.81
C ASP A 22 2.67 -28.45 13.32
N GLU A 23 2.07 -29.42 12.63
CA GLU A 23 2.30 -29.69 11.21
C GLU A 23 1.98 -28.47 10.33
N VAL A 24 0.86 -27.79 10.61
CA VAL A 24 0.41 -26.65 9.79
C VAL A 24 1.35 -25.46 9.95
N ALA A 25 1.67 -25.10 11.19
CA ALA A 25 2.58 -23.99 11.47
C ALA A 25 3.98 -24.26 10.91
N ALA A 26 4.51 -25.49 11.07
CA ALA A 26 5.82 -25.88 10.56
C ALA A 26 5.92 -25.74 9.03
N HIS A 27 4.90 -26.17 8.30
CA HIS A 27 4.86 -26.05 6.84
C HIS A 27 4.62 -24.62 6.36
N LEU A 28 3.74 -23.87 7.00
CA LEU A 28 3.49 -22.46 6.67
C LEU A 28 4.77 -21.62 6.80
N GLU A 29 5.52 -21.81 7.89
CA GLU A 29 6.76 -21.07 8.12
C GLU A 29 7.87 -21.52 7.16
N ALA A 30 8.07 -22.83 7.03
CA ALA A 30 9.20 -23.36 6.26
C ALA A 30 9.04 -23.18 4.75
N GLU A 31 7.83 -23.33 4.20
CA GLU A 31 7.57 -23.32 2.75
C GLU A 31 7.08 -21.94 2.26
N LEU A 32 6.26 -21.27 3.03
CA LEU A 32 5.62 -20.01 2.63
C LEU A 32 6.18 -18.78 3.35
N GLY A 33 7.02 -18.96 4.37
CA GLY A 33 7.55 -17.87 5.19
C GLY A 33 6.47 -17.15 5.98
N ILE A 34 5.34 -17.82 6.26
CA ILE A 34 4.22 -17.26 7.01
C ILE A 34 4.33 -17.72 8.46
N ASN A 35 4.56 -16.77 9.35
CA ASN A 35 4.53 -17.03 10.79
C ASN A 35 3.14 -16.69 11.32
N GLU A 36 2.43 -17.66 11.90
CA GLU A 36 1.09 -17.45 12.48
C GLU A 36 1.09 -16.40 13.59
N LEU A 37 2.20 -16.24 14.30
CA LEU A 37 2.35 -15.21 15.35
C LEU A 37 2.47 -13.80 14.77
N GLU A 38 2.77 -13.67 13.48
CA GLU A 38 2.88 -12.40 12.74
C GLU A 38 1.64 -12.10 11.89
N LEU A 39 0.54 -12.85 12.06
CA LEU A 39 -0.72 -12.54 11.39
C LEU A 39 -1.14 -11.13 11.77
N THR A 40 -1.14 -10.25 10.77
CA THR A 40 -1.42 -8.82 10.95
C THR A 40 -2.81 -8.65 11.55
N ASN A 41 -2.88 -8.04 12.71
CA ASN A 41 -4.17 -7.76 13.35
C ASN A 41 -5.01 -6.87 12.42
N PRO A 42 -6.21 -7.31 11.97
CA PRO A 42 -7.04 -6.56 11.03
C PRO A 42 -7.35 -5.12 11.47
N TRP A 43 -7.46 -4.90 12.78
CA TRP A 43 -7.68 -3.57 13.36
C TRP A 43 -6.48 -2.65 13.18
N HIS A 44 -5.25 -3.17 13.34
CA HIS A 44 -4.04 -2.39 13.07
C HIS A 44 -3.95 -2.01 11.58
N ALA A 45 -4.27 -2.95 10.68
CA ALA A 45 -4.30 -2.68 9.24
C ALA A 45 -5.37 -1.65 8.89
N ALA A 46 -6.57 -1.75 9.45
CA ALA A 46 -7.67 -0.81 9.22
C ALA A 46 -7.34 0.60 9.74
N ILE A 47 -6.81 0.73 10.96
CA ILE A 47 -6.42 2.03 11.54
C ILE A 47 -5.27 2.66 10.74
N SER A 48 -4.26 1.87 10.38
CA SER A 48 -3.14 2.34 9.56
C SER A 48 -3.61 2.83 8.20
N SER A 49 -4.48 2.07 7.53
CA SER A 49 -5.07 2.44 6.25
C SER A 49 -5.91 3.72 6.35
N ALA A 50 -6.79 3.81 7.34
CA ALA A 50 -7.62 4.99 7.57
C ALA A 50 -6.78 6.25 7.86
N SER A 51 -5.77 6.13 8.72
CA SER A 51 -4.86 7.22 9.05
C SER A 51 -4.08 7.71 7.83
N SER A 52 -3.56 6.79 7.03
CA SER A 52 -2.83 7.10 5.80
C SER A 52 -3.74 7.77 4.76
N PHE A 53 -4.99 7.30 4.63
CA PHE A 53 -5.98 7.91 3.75
C PHE A 53 -6.31 9.33 4.18
N LEU A 54 -6.60 9.56 5.46
CA LEU A 54 -6.88 10.88 6.01
C LEU A 54 -5.70 11.85 5.78
N ALA A 55 -4.48 11.41 6.11
CA ALA A 55 -3.29 12.22 5.89
C ALA A 55 -3.08 12.57 4.40
N GLY A 56 -3.24 11.60 3.50
CA GLY A 56 -3.11 11.79 2.06
C GLY A 56 -4.17 12.69 1.44
N SER A 57 -5.37 12.74 2.04
CA SER A 57 -6.50 13.56 1.54
C SER A 57 -6.44 15.04 1.95
N ILE A 58 -5.59 15.42 2.91
CA ILE A 58 -5.50 16.80 3.41
C ILE A 58 -5.21 17.80 2.28
N LEU A 59 -4.22 17.53 1.45
CA LEU A 59 -3.81 18.41 0.35
C LEU A 59 -4.92 18.63 -0.69
N PRO A 60 -5.51 17.60 -1.30
CA PRO A 60 -6.61 17.80 -2.26
C PRO A 60 -7.87 18.36 -1.61
N MET A 61 -8.16 18.00 -0.34
CA MET A 61 -9.29 18.57 0.40
C MET A 61 -9.11 20.07 0.65
N ALA A 62 -7.91 20.48 1.07
CA ALA A 62 -7.61 21.89 1.24
C ALA A 62 -7.71 22.65 -0.10
N ALA A 63 -7.25 22.08 -1.19
CA ALA A 63 -7.31 22.68 -2.52
C ALA A 63 -8.77 22.91 -2.98
N ILE A 64 -9.66 21.93 -2.79
CA ILE A 64 -11.06 22.06 -3.21
C ILE A 64 -11.85 23.03 -2.31
N LEU A 65 -11.56 23.07 -1.01
CA LEU A 65 -12.26 23.91 -0.05
C LEU A 65 -11.80 25.37 -0.10
N LEU A 66 -10.48 25.60 -0.21
CA LEU A 66 -9.88 26.92 -0.10
C LEU A 66 -9.54 27.54 -1.47
N GLY A 67 -9.59 26.75 -2.54
CA GLY A 67 -9.27 27.22 -3.89
C GLY A 67 -10.27 28.29 -4.37
N PRO A 68 -9.79 29.32 -5.10
CA PRO A 68 -10.64 30.34 -5.66
C PRO A 68 -11.44 29.81 -6.86
N GLY A 69 -12.76 30.01 -6.86
CA GLY A 69 -13.70 29.83 -7.97
C GLY A 69 -13.29 28.79 -9.04
N GLU A 70 -12.96 29.26 -10.21
CA GLU A 70 -12.61 28.44 -11.38
C GLU A 70 -11.30 27.64 -11.23
N LEU A 71 -10.43 28.03 -10.30
CA LEU A 71 -9.16 27.33 -10.07
C LEU A 71 -9.28 26.11 -9.12
N LYS A 72 -10.44 25.88 -8.51
CA LYS A 72 -10.64 24.77 -7.57
C LYS A 72 -10.27 23.42 -8.19
N ILE A 73 -10.78 23.13 -9.37
CA ILE A 73 -10.54 21.83 -10.06
C ILE A 73 -9.06 21.67 -10.41
N PRO A 74 -8.41 22.59 -11.15
CA PRO A 74 -7.01 22.43 -11.49
C PRO A 74 -6.08 22.39 -10.27
N LEU A 75 -6.38 23.17 -9.22
CA LEU A 75 -5.61 23.12 -7.97
C LEU A 75 -5.76 21.77 -7.25
N THR A 76 -6.98 21.21 -7.23
CA THR A 76 -7.21 19.90 -6.63
C THR A 76 -6.47 18.80 -7.40
N PHE A 77 -6.47 18.85 -8.74
CA PHE A 77 -5.68 17.93 -9.54
C PHE A 77 -4.17 18.04 -9.23
N ALA A 78 -3.63 19.25 -9.22
CA ALA A 78 -2.22 19.49 -8.90
C ALA A 78 -1.87 19.02 -7.48
N ALA A 79 -2.69 19.33 -6.49
CA ALA A 79 -2.52 18.88 -5.11
C ALA A 79 -2.58 17.35 -4.98
N SER A 80 -3.49 16.71 -5.73
CA SER A 80 -3.59 15.24 -5.77
C SER A 80 -2.34 14.60 -6.38
N ILE A 81 -1.79 15.14 -7.47
CA ILE A 81 -0.56 14.64 -8.09
C ILE A 81 0.63 14.77 -7.11
N VAL A 82 0.72 15.89 -6.40
CA VAL A 82 1.76 16.08 -5.36
C VAL A 82 1.59 15.04 -4.25
N ALA A 83 0.38 14.85 -3.73
CA ALA A 83 0.09 13.86 -2.70
C ALA A 83 0.42 12.43 -3.15
N LEU A 84 0.08 12.07 -4.40
CA LEU A 84 0.44 10.78 -5.01
C LEU A 84 1.95 10.59 -5.12
N GLY A 85 2.67 11.62 -5.53
CA GLY A 85 4.13 11.61 -5.60
C GLY A 85 4.77 11.38 -4.23
N LEU A 86 4.31 12.10 -3.21
CA LEU A 86 4.76 11.94 -1.83
C LEU A 86 4.45 10.54 -1.30
N THR A 87 3.24 10.03 -1.53
CA THR A 87 2.84 8.67 -1.12
C THR A 87 3.72 7.62 -1.79
N GLY A 88 3.96 7.75 -3.10
CA GLY A 88 4.84 6.86 -3.84
C GLY A 88 6.29 6.89 -3.33
N ALA A 89 6.81 8.08 -3.00
CA ALA A 89 8.15 8.25 -2.47
C ALA A 89 8.29 7.66 -1.06
N ILE A 90 7.33 7.94 -0.16
CA ILE A 90 7.32 7.38 1.19
C ILE A 90 7.20 5.86 1.13
N GLY A 91 6.31 5.32 0.31
CA GLY A 91 6.16 3.87 0.12
C GLY A 91 7.43 3.21 -0.41
N ALA A 92 8.11 3.85 -1.38
CA ALA A 92 9.39 3.37 -1.89
C ALA A 92 10.50 3.40 -0.83
N TYR A 93 10.55 4.47 -0.02
CA TYR A 93 11.51 4.61 1.06
C TYR A 93 11.32 3.53 2.13
N LEU A 94 10.08 3.34 2.59
CA LEU A 94 9.76 2.31 3.60
C LEU A 94 9.98 0.89 3.07
N GLY A 95 9.68 0.66 1.78
CA GLY A 95 9.89 -0.62 1.12
C GLY A 95 11.32 -0.85 0.62
N GLN A 96 12.27 0.06 0.95
CA GLN A 96 13.69 -0.03 0.52
C GLN A 96 13.85 -0.32 -0.97
N SER A 97 12.97 0.23 -1.79
CA SER A 97 12.93 0.01 -3.24
C SER A 97 13.37 1.28 -4.02
N PRO A 98 13.86 1.14 -5.27
CA PRO A 98 14.20 2.29 -6.10
C PRO A 98 12.99 3.21 -6.28
N MET A 99 13.11 4.50 -5.87
CA MET A 99 12.00 5.45 -5.76
C MET A 99 11.25 5.72 -7.08
N LEU A 100 11.96 5.74 -8.21
CA LEU A 100 11.39 6.22 -9.48
C LEU A 100 10.18 5.40 -9.94
N ARG A 101 10.32 4.07 -9.97
CA ARG A 101 9.27 3.18 -10.49
C ARG A 101 7.97 3.21 -9.67
N PRO A 102 7.99 3.09 -8.32
CA PRO A 102 6.79 3.23 -7.50
C PRO A 102 6.15 4.61 -7.63
N VAL A 103 6.93 5.69 -7.60
CA VAL A 103 6.43 7.06 -7.73
C VAL A 103 5.71 7.26 -9.06
N VAL A 104 6.36 6.91 -10.18
CA VAL A 104 5.74 7.02 -11.51
C VAL A 104 4.48 6.18 -11.62
N ARG A 105 4.50 4.93 -11.12
CA ARG A 105 3.33 4.05 -11.13
C ARG A 105 2.14 4.64 -10.37
N VAL A 106 2.39 5.21 -9.19
CA VAL A 106 1.33 5.81 -8.35
C VAL A 106 0.80 7.09 -8.99
N ILE A 107 1.66 7.95 -9.53
CA ILE A 107 1.23 9.18 -10.22
C ILE A 107 0.42 8.84 -11.46
N VAL A 108 0.89 7.96 -12.32
CA VAL A 108 0.17 7.59 -13.56
C VAL A 108 -1.17 6.93 -13.24
N GLY A 109 -1.19 5.93 -12.37
CA GLY A 109 -2.42 5.24 -11.98
C GLY A 109 -3.43 6.17 -11.31
N GLY A 110 -2.98 7.02 -10.39
CA GLY A 110 -3.83 7.98 -9.70
C GLY A 110 -4.33 9.09 -10.64
N SER A 111 -3.49 9.58 -11.56
CA SER A 111 -3.91 10.57 -12.56
C SER A 111 -4.97 10.02 -13.51
N LEU A 112 -4.84 8.76 -13.94
CA LEU A 112 -5.86 8.07 -14.73
C LEU A 112 -7.17 7.95 -13.95
N ALA A 113 -7.11 7.54 -12.69
CA ALA A 113 -8.30 7.44 -11.82
C ALA A 113 -8.99 8.80 -11.66
N LEU A 114 -8.23 9.88 -11.44
CA LEU A 114 -8.77 11.24 -11.37
C LEU A 114 -9.44 11.66 -12.68
N ALA A 115 -8.81 11.40 -13.82
CA ALA A 115 -9.37 11.74 -15.13
C ALA A 115 -10.67 10.99 -15.41
N VAL A 116 -10.72 9.69 -15.09
CA VAL A 116 -11.94 8.88 -15.24
C VAL A 116 -13.04 9.38 -14.30
N SER A 117 -12.71 9.65 -13.02
CA SER A 117 -13.68 10.16 -12.04
C SER A 117 -14.26 11.51 -12.46
N TRP A 118 -13.41 12.42 -12.93
CA TRP A 118 -13.84 13.72 -13.46
C TRP A 118 -14.71 13.55 -14.71
N GLY A 119 -14.31 12.68 -15.64
CA GLY A 119 -15.11 12.39 -16.85
C GLY A 119 -16.50 11.82 -16.53
N ILE A 120 -16.58 10.90 -15.57
CA ILE A 120 -17.88 10.38 -15.09
C ILE A 120 -18.69 11.49 -14.43
N GLY A 121 -18.06 12.32 -13.56
CA GLY A 121 -18.71 13.43 -12.89
C GLY A 121 -19.29 14.45 -13.88
N THR A 122 -18.55 14.80 -14.94
CA THR A 122 -19.03 15.68 -16.00
C THR A 122 -20.17 15.06 -16.81
N ALA A 123 -20.08 13.81 -17.15
CA ALA A 123 -21.13 13.07 -17.89
C ALA A 123 -22.44 12.99 -17.09
N LEU A 124 -22.36 12.91 -15.76
CA LEU A 124 -23.51 12.90 -14.87
C LEU A 124 -24.00 14.30 -14.46
N GLY A 125 -23.37 15.38 -14.96
CA GLY A 125 -23.71 16.75 -14.63
C GLY A 125 -23.37 17.19 -13.21
N VAL A 126 -22.51 16.45 -12.50
CA VAL A 126 -22.14 16.70 -11.10
C VAL A 126 -20.80 17.44 -10.97
N ALA A 127 -19.96 17.41 -12.00
CA ALA A 127 -18.62 18.01 -11.98
C ALA A 127 -18.58 19.50 -12.37
N ALA A 128 -19.73 20.14 -12.56
CA ALA A 128 -19.83 21.51 -13.01
C ALA A 128 -20.28 22.50 -11.90
N VAL A 129 -20.09 22.13 -10.63
CA VAL A 129 -20.43 22.99 -9.48
C VAL A 129 -19.18 23.56 -8.86
#